data_a7ce8fa4adddfe57da8472b1840c1f7b
#
_entry.id   a7ce8fa4adddfe57da8472b1840c1f7b
#
_cell.length_a   1.000
_cell.length_b   1.000
_cell.length_c   1.000
_cell.angle_alpha   90.00
_cell.angle_beta   90.00
_cell.angle_gamma   90.00
#
_symmetry.space_group_name_H-M   'P 1'
#
loop_
_entity.id
_entity.type
_entity.pdbx_description
1 polymer ?
#
loop_
_entity_poly.entity_id
_entity_poly.type
_entity_poly.pdbx_seq_one_letter_code
_entity_poly.pdbx_strand_id
1 'polypeptide(L)'
;MKITFLGANHEVTGSCTLIEAAGQRFLIDCGMEQGKDVYENQPIPVAPGEIDWVLATHAHIDHTGMLPLLVRNGFRGKIYATNPTVELCGIMLRDSAHIQEFEAEWKNRKGQRSGAEPVEPMYTVQDAEAAMKLFVGKAYEQRFQLAPGIEARFVDVGHLLGSASIELWITEGETTTKLVFSGDIGNLDQPIIKDPAYIKEADYAFMESTYGDRSHGPKPDYVSELTKILQRTFDRGGNVVIPSFAVGRTQEMLYFIREIKEKGLVKGHGNFPVYIDSPLAIEATRIFKDTDPDCFDADTRALLEKGIDPITFPGLRVTVTSDESRMINADRVPKVILSASGMCEAGRIRHHLKHNLWRPECTILFVGYQAVGTLGRTLLEGATTVKLFGEPIEVQAELCQLTGMSGHADREGLLRWVNSFEQKPKRVFVMHGEDETEDHFVQTLTEQGFTACAPYNGAQWAIGAEGAVCLQEGMRVRIEHKANEGQSRAASVFQRLVSAGKRLLRVIEHNEGGANKDLARFADQINALCDKWDR
;
A
#
# COMPACT_ATOMS: atom_id res chain seq x y z
N MET A 1 12.42 4.62 -25.01
CA MET A 1 12.29 4.84 -23.54
C MET A 1 13.11 3.84 -22.77
N LYS A 2 13.46 4.14 -21.51
CA LYS A 2 14.20 3.24 -20.62
C LYS A 2 13.39 3.01 -19.33
N ILE A 3 13.29 1.77 -18.91
CA ILE A 3 12.62 1.34 -17.67
C ILE A 3 13.69 0.79 -16.72
N THR A 4 13.67 1.20 -15.46
CA THR A 4 14.55 0.68 -14.40
C THR A 4 13.67 0.15 -13.26
N PHE A 5 13.83 -1.11 -12.92
CA PHE A 5 13.14 -1.80 -11.84
C PHE A 5 13.90 -1.56 -10.53
N LEU A 6 13.27 -0.98 -9.52
CA LEU A 6 13.95 -0.53 -8.31
C LEU A 6 13.50 -1.26 -7.05
N GLY A 7 12.28 -1.77 -7.02
CA GLY A 7 11.75 -2.47 -5.86
C GLY A 7 10.51 -3.30 -6.18
N ALA A 8 10.13 -4.19 -5.26
CA ALA A 8 9.11 -5.22 -5.43
C ALA A 8 9.37 -6.11 -6.66
N ASN A 9 10.60 -6.56 -6.83
CA ASN A 9 11.00 -7.50 -7.87
C ASN A 9 11.64 -8.71 -7.19
N HIS A 10 10.97 -9.84 -7.26
CA HIS A 10 11.19 -11.03 -6.43
C HIS A 10 10.97 -10.80 -4.93
N GLU A 11 10.19 -9.76 -4.60
CA GLU A 11 9.72 -9.35 -3.28
C GLU A 11 8.31 -8.74 -3.42
N VAL A 12 7.53 -8.79 -2.35
CA VAL A 12 6.13 -8.29 -2.33
C VAL A 12 5.97 -6.89 -1.75
N THR A 13 7.07 -6.16 -1.48
CA THR A 13 7.00 -4.82 -0.90
C THR A 13 7.99 -3.86 -1.55
N GLY A 14 7.75 -2.55 -1.38
CA GLY A 14 8.66 -1.53 -1.86
C GLY A 14 8.54 -1.21 -3.35
N SER A 15 7.35 -1.35 -3.94
CA SER A 15 7.10 -1.11 -5.36
C SER A 15 7.63 0.24 -5.84
N CYS A 16 8.54 0.20 -6.82
CA CYS A 16 9.11 1.40 -7.42
C CYS A 16 9.70 1.09 -8.80
N THR A 17 9.23 1.78 -9.82
CA THR A 17 9.74 1.67 -11.19
C THR A 17 10.05 3.05 -11.75
N LEU A 18 11.28 3.28 -12.24
CA LEU A 18 11.68 4.52 -12.89
C LEU A 18 11.52 4.40 -14.41
N ILE A 19 10.87 5.38 -15.00
CA ILE A 19 10.70 5.52 -16.45
C ILE A 19 11.41 6.78 -16.92
N GLU A 20 12.24 6.63 -17.95
CA GLU A 20 12.90 7.71 -18.67
C GLU A 20 12.42 7.69 -20.11
N ALA A 21 11.59 8.65 -20.51
CA ALA A 21 10.96 8.69 -21.83
C ALA A 21 10.58 10.11 -22.24
N ALA A 22 10.67 10.42 -23.54
CA ALA A 22 10.32 11.73 -24.10
C ALA A 22 10.94 12.92 -23.33
N GLY A 23 12.19 12.78 -22.86
CA GLY A 23 12.90 13.79 -22.08
C GLY A 23 12.45 13.95 -20.63
N GLN A 24 11.52 13.12 -20.15
CA GLN A 24 10.99 13.13 -18.79
C GLN A 24 11.50 11.94 -17.97
N ARG A 25 11.54 12.10 -16.65
CA ARG A 25 11.86 11.06 -15.66
C ARG A 25 10.75 10.99 -14.63
N PHE A 26 10.14 9.85 -14.47
CA PHE A 26 9.02 9.70 -13.54
C PHE A 26 8.96 8.31 -12.93
N LEU A 27 8.27 8.21 -11.81
CA LEU A 27 8.10 6.95 -11.10
C LEU A 27 6.68 6.40 -11.24
N ILE A 28 6.58 5.09 -11.31
CA ILE A 28 5.37 4.35 -10.97
C ILE A 28 5.60 3.79 -9.58
N ASP A 29 4.80 4.24 -8.63
CA ASP A 29 4.91 4.02 -7.19
C ASP A 29 6.25 4.51 -6.59
N CYS A 30 6.30 4.60 -5.28
CA CYS A 30 7.48 4.90 -4.49
C CYS A 30 7.25 4.30 -3.09
N GLY A 31 7.32 2.99 -3.04
CA GLY A 31 6.93 2.16 -1.91
C GLY A 31 8.03 2.00 -0.88
N MET A 32 7.61 1.59 0.32
CA MET A 32 8.48 1.25 1.44
C MET A 32 8.57 -0.27 1.58
N GLU A 33 9.77 -0.78 1.74
CA GLU A 33 9.99 -2.16 2.14
C GLU A 33 9.36 -2.42 3.51
N GLN A 34 8.68 -3.54 3.65
CA GLN A 34 8.02 -3.96 4.87
C GLN A 34 8.31 -5.43 5.18
N GLY A 35 8.37 -5.75 6.47
CA GLY A 35 8.57 -7.13 6.90
C GLY A 35 10.04 -7.54 6.98
N LYS A 36 10.32 -8.78 6.59
CA LYS A 36 11.67 -9.38 6.57
C LYS A 36 12.06 -9.68 5.14
N ASP A 37 12.14 -8.66 4.32
CA ASP A 37 12.61 -8.81 2.96
C ASP A 37 14.03 -9.38 2.97
N VAL A 38 14.31 -10.23 2.00
CA VAL A 38 15.60 -10.92 1.88
C VAL A 38 16.56 -10.12 1.01
N TYR A 39 16.00 -9.33 0.12
CA TYR A 39 16.76 -8.55 -0.86
C TYR A 39 16.52 -7.04 -0.65
N GLU A 40 17.55 -6.25 -0.90
CA GLU A 40 17.52 -4.80 -0.74
C GLU A 40 17.05 -4.14 -2.03
N ASN A 41 16.06 -3.25 -1.92
CA ASN A 41 15.62 -2.40 -3.03
C ASN A 41 16.75 -1.48 -3.48
N GLN A 42 16.80 -1.20 -4.78
CA GLN A 42 17.83 -0.33 -5.32
C GLN A 42 17.48 1.14 -5.08
N PRO A 43 18.47 1.96 -4.71
CA PRO A 43 18.23 3.40 -4.61
C PRO A 43 17.86 3.97 -5.99
N ILE A 44 16.99 4.98 -5.99
CA ILE A 44 16.63 5.70 -7.21
C ILE A 44 17.92 6.28 -7.81
N PRO A 45 18.30 5.94 -9.06
CA PRO A 45 19.59 6.29 -9.63
C PRO A 45 19.71 7.76 -10.09
N VAL A 46 18.65 8.54 -9.89
CA VAL A 46 18.59 9.97 -10.19
C VAL A 46 18.29 10.77 -8.94
N ALA A 47 18.71 12.03 -8.89
CA ALA A 47 18.39 12.86 -7.75
C ALA A 47 16.88 13.14 -7.69
N PRO A 48 16.26 13.17 -6.50
CA PRO A 48 14.82 13.43 -6.36
C PRO A 48 14.34 14.70 -7.08
N GLY A 49 15.16 15.73 -7.16
CA GLY A 49 14.84 16.97 -7.89
C GLY A 49 14.84 16.83 -9.42
N GLU A 50 15.30 15.70 -9.96
CA GLU A 50 15.28 15.38 -11.40
C GLU A 50 14.06 14.54 -11.79
N ILE A 51 13.22 14.16 -10.84
CA ILE A 51 11.98 13.41 -11.09
C ILE A 51 10.87 14.42 -11.35
N ASP A 52 10.19 14.28 -12.47
CA ASP A 52 9.16 15.20 -12.92
C ASP A 52 7.83 14.97 -12.21
N TRP A 53 7.42 13.71 -12.06
CA TRP A 53 6.20 13.30 -11.32
C TRP A 53 6.27 11.86 -10.84
N VAL A 54 5.30 11.48 -10.02
CA VAL A 54 5.02 10.10 -9.62
C VAL A 54 3.58 9.78 -9.99
N LEU A 55 3.33 8.57 -10.45
CA LEU A 55 2.00 7.99 -10.59
C LEU A 55 1.87 6.89 -9.54
N ALA A 56 0.94 7.05 -8.60
CA ALA A 56 0.70 6.07 -7.54
C ALA A 56 -0.52 5.20 -7.88
N THR A 57 -0.35 3.88 -7.82
CA THR A 57 -1.39 2.90 -8.14
C THR A 57 -2.45 2.84 -7.06
N HIS A 58 -2.07 2.83 -5.80
CA HIS A 58 -2.97 2.81 -4.64
C HIS A 58 -2.26 3.24 -3.35
N ALA A 59 -2.99 3.27 -2.22
CA ALA A 59 -2.54 3.93 -1.01
C ALA A 59 -1.72 3.06 -0.05
N HIS A 60 -1.49 1.78 -0.30
CA HIS A 60 -0.67 0.95 0.59
C HIS A 60 0.75 1.49 0.73
N ILE A 61 1.36 1.27 1.89
CA ILE A 61 2.67 1.83 2.25
C ILE A 61 3.80 1.24 1.40
N ASP A 62 3.68 0.01 0.98
CA ASP A 62 4.61 -0.65 0.04
C ASP A 62 4.54 -0.10 -1.40
N HIS A 63 3.58 0.80 -1.69
CA HIS A 63 3.47 1.55 -2.96
C HIS A 63 3.70 3.06 -2.78
N THR A 64 3.52 3.62 -1.60
CA THR A 64 3.54 5.08 -1.39
C THR A 64 4.44 5.53 -0.23
N GLY A 65 4.89 4.61 0.61
CA GLY A 65 5.52 4.89 1.89
C GLY A 65 6.82 5.68 1.83
N MET A 66 7.51 5.71 0.69
CA MET A 66 8.74 6.49 0.50
C MET A 66 8.50 7.88 -0.10
N LEU A 67 7.26 8.23 -0.47
CA LEU A 67 6.93 9.55 -1.02
C LEU A 67 7.31 10.72 -0.08
N PRO A 68 7.08 10.65 1.26
CA PRO A 68 7.53 11.71 2.15
C PRO A 68 9.04 11.89 2.17
N LEU A 69 9.80 10.79 2.13
CA LEU A 69 11.26 10.85 2.05
C LEU A 69 11.73 11.42 0.71
N LEU A 70 11.10 11.04 -0.39
CA LEU A 70 11.38 11.58 -1.72
C LEU A 70 11.21 13.11 -1.73
N VAL A 71 10.13 13.62 -1.14
CA VAL A 71 9.85 15.07 -1.00
C VAL A 71 10.85 15.75 -0.07
N ARG A 72 11.15 15.15 1.09
CA ARG A 72 12.19 15.63 2.02
C ARG A 72 13.54 15.79 1.30
N ASN A 73 13.87 14.86 0.42
CA ASN A 73 15.14 14.83 -0.33
C ASN A 73 15.15 15.69 -1.58
N GLY A 74 14.09 16.47 -1.87
CA GLY A 74 14.11 17.52 -2.89
C GLY A 74 13.19 17.30 -4.08
N PHE A 75 12.37 16.26 -4.12
CA PHE A 75 11.30 16.12 -5.11
C PHE A 75 10.31 17.29 -5.01
N ARG A 76 9.91 17.85 -6.17
CA ARG A 76 8.97 18.98 -6.23
C ARG A 76 7.93 18.81 -7.36
N GLY A 77 7.95 17.68 -8.03
CA GLY A 77 6.97 17.32 -9.05
C GLY A 77 5.57 17.06 -8.45
N LYS A 78 4.65 16.61 -9.28
CA LYS A 78 3.32 16.22 -8.86
C LYS A 78 3.24 14.71 -8.59
N ILE A 79 2.37 14.32 -7.69
CA ILE A 79 2.04 12.92 -7.40
C ILE A 79 0.60 12.72 -7.85
N TYR A 80 0.40 11.97 -8.93
CA TYR A 80 -0.94 11.70 -9.47
C TYR A 80 -1.45 10.37 -8.93
N ALA A 81 -2.68 10.35 -8.48
CA ALA A 81 -3.39 9.17 -8.03
C ALA A 81 -4.89 9.35 -8.24
N THR A 82 -5.69 8.32 -8.03
CA THR A 82 -7.15 8.49 -7.98
C THR A 82 -7.58 9.32 -6.78
N ASN A 83 -8.75 9.97 -6.85
CA ASN A 83 -9.23 10.79 -5.73
C ASN A 83 -9.28 10.01 -4.40
N PRO A 84 -9.85 8.79 -4.31
CA PRO A 84 -9.87 8.05 -3.04
C PRO A 84 -8.46 7.64 -2.58
N THR A 85 -7.54 7.32 -3.49
CA THR A 85 -6.14 7.03 -3.14
C THR A 85 -5.47 8.24 -2.50
N VAL A 86 -5.71 9.46 -3.00
CA VAL A 86 -5.17 10.68 -2.38
C VAL A 86 -5.66 10.84 -0.94
N GLU A 87 -6.95 10.63 -0.70
CA GLU A 87 -7.52 10.74 0.65
C GLU A 87 -6.94 9.68 1.60
N LEU A 88 -6.84 8.43 1.15
CA LEU A 88 -6.24 7.35 1.92
C LEU A 88 -4.74 7.57 2.18
N CYS A 89 -3.98 8.04 1.20
CA CYS A 89 -2.57 8.42 1.40
C CYS A 89 -2.42 9.48 2.50
N GLY A 90 -3.37 10.42 2.60
CA GLY A 90 -3.36 11.46 3.62
C GLY A 90 -3.37 10.93 5.05
N ILE A 91 -4.08 9.84 5.30
CA ILE A 91 -4.10 9.20 6.62
C ILE A 91 -2.97 8.18 6.78
N MET A 92 -2.68 7.40 5.75
CA MET A 92 -1.68 6.32 5.77
C MET A 92 -0.25 6.85 5.95
N LEU A 93 0.14 7.86 5.18
CA LEU A 93 1.48 8.44 5.25
C LEU A 93 1.71 9.18 6.56
N ARG A 94 0.68 9.84 7.12
CA ARG A 94 0.74 10.49 8.42
C ARG A 94 0.88 9.46 9.55
N ASP A 95 0.13 8.36 9.50
CA ASP A 95 0.22 7.28 10.49
C ASP A 95 1.60 6.61 10.44
N SER A 96 2.10 6.29 9.24
CA SER A 96 3.44 5.74 9.03
C SER A 96 4.54 6.66 9.60
N ALA A 97 4.45 7.97 9.35
CA ALA A 97 5.38 8.95 9.92
C ALA A 97 5.33 8.98 11.45
N HIS A 98 4.12 8.99 12.01
CA HIS A 98 3.93 8.99 13.47
C HIS A 98 4.52 7.73 14.13
N ILE A 99 4.34 6.56 13.52
CA ILE A 99 4.94 5.31 14.00
C ILE A 99 6.47 5.42 14.01
N GLN A 100 7.09 5.94 12.95
CA GLN A 100 8.53 6.10 12.84
C GLN A 100 9.08 7.12 13.87
N GLU A 101 8.41 8.25 14.08
CA GLU A 101 8.77 9.22 15.10
C GLU A 101 8.72 8.60 16.51
N PHE A 102 7.64 7.87 16.81
CA PHE A 102 7.47 7.18 18.08
C PHE A 102 8.54 6.11 18.32
N GLU A 103 8.88 5.31 17.30
CA GLU A 103 9.94 4.31 17.39
C GLU A 103 11.32 4.95 17.60
N ALA A 104 11.61 6.03 16.88
CA ALA A 104 12.86 6.78 17.07
C ALA A 104 12.97 7.35 18.47
N GLU A 105 11.91 7.98 19.00
CA GLU A 105 11.88 8.46 20.38
C GLU A 105 12.06 7.34 21.41
N TRP A 106 11.42 6.19 21.18
CA TRP A 106 11.54 5.06 22.10
C TRP A 106 12.96 4.47 22.09
N LYS A 107 13.58 4.31 20.90
CA LYS A 107 14.98 3.88 20.74
C LYS A 107 15.92 4.87 21.44
N ASN A 108 15.70 6.17 21.25
CA ASN A 108 16.51 7.23 21.85
C ASN A 108 16.41 7.23 23.39
N ARG A 109 15.20 7.10 23.95
CA ARG A 109 15.02 6.96 25.41
C ARG A 109 15.74 5.74 25.99
N LYS A 110 15.76 4.62 25.29
CA LYS A 110 16.55 3.44 25.69
C LYS A 110 18.04 3.66 25.51
N GLY A 111 18.45 4.26 24.40
CA GLY A 111 19.84 4.50 24.03
C GLY A 111 20.56 5.48 24.97
N GLN A 112 19.85 6.45 25.59
CA GLN A 112 20.43 7.39 26.55
C GLN A 112 21.19 6.71 27.70
N ARG A 113 20.72 5.53 28.14
CA ARG A 113 21.35 4.79 29.24
C ARG A 113 22.61 4.01 28.81
N SER A 114 22.76 3.76 27.53
CA SER A 114 23.90 3.02 26.94
C SER A 114 24.89 3.91 26.20
N GLY A 115 24.62 5.24 26.10
CA GLY A 115 25.44 6.17 25.34
C GLY A 115 25.36 5.96 23.82
N ALA A 116 24.27 5.33 23.34
CA ALA A 116 24.03 5.15 21.91
C ALA A 116 23.72 6.48 21.22
N GLU A 117 24.16 6.63 19.97
CA GLU A 117 23.82 7.81 19.17
C GLU A 117 22.29 7.89 18.92
N PRO A 118 21.73 9.12 18.90
CA PRO A 118 20.31 9.30 18.61
C PRO A 118 19.95 8.83 17.20
N VAL A 119 18.83 8.10 17.07
CA VAL A 119 18.23 7.67 15.81
C VAL A 119 17.20 8.71 15.39
N GLU A 120 17.26 9.15 14.13
CA GLU A 120 16.22 9.99 13.51
C GLU A 120 15.21 9.12 12.76
N PRO A 121 13.92 9.53 12.70
CA PRO A 121 12.96 8.86 11.83
C PRO A 121 13.34 9.06 10.36
N MET A 122 13.01 8.12 9.51
CA MET A 122 13.26 8.21 8.07
C MET A 122 12.61 9.47 7.49
N TYR A 123 11.39 9.78 7.92
CA TYR A 123 10.70 11.04 7.68
C TYR A 123 9.72 11.34 8.84
N THR A 124 9.25 12.56 8.89
CA THR A 124 8.36 13.08 9.94
C THR A 124 6.94 13.29 9.43
N VAL A 125 5.99 13.53 10.36
CA VAL A 125 4.62 13.94 10.01
C VAL A 125 4.62 15.20 9.14
N GLN A 126 5.53 16.15 9.38
CA GLN A 126 5.66 17.35 8.56
C GLN A 126 6.10 17.02 7.11
N ASP A 127 6.96 16.03 6.93
CA ASP A 127 7.37 15.55 5.59
C ASP A 127 6.20 14.88 4.87
N ALA A 128 5.39 14.09 5.57
CA ALA A 128 4.16 13.50 5.03
C ALA A 128 3.15 14.58 4.60
N GLU A 129 2.92 15.59 5.44
CA GLU A 129 2.06 16.74 5.09
C GLU A 129 2.60 17.55 3.91
N ALA A 130 3.93 17.68 3.79
CA ALA A 130 4.56 18.33 2.64
C ALA A 130 4.34 17.52 1.36
N ALA A 131 4.43 16.20 1.42
CA ALA A 131 4.15 15.30 0.30
C ALA A 131 2.68 15.43 -0.15
N MET A 132 1.73 15.47 0.78
CA MET A 132 0.31 15.60 0.45
C MET A 132 -0.02 16.86 -0.36
N LYS A 133 0.74 17.94 -0.22
CA LYS A 133 0.56 19.16 -1.02
C LYS A 133 0.93 18.99 -2.50
N LEU A 134 1.62 17.94 -2.86
CA LEU A 134 2.03 17.62 -4.23
C LEU A 134 1.06 16.66 -4.92
N PHE A 135 0.15 16.03 -4.18
CA PHE A 135 -0.83 15.12 -4.74
C PHE A 135 -1.85 15.85 -5.63
N VAL A 136 -2.22 15.18 -6.71
CA VAL A 136 -3.25 15.61 -7.67
C VAL A 136 -4.17 14.43 -7.93
N GLY A 137 -5.40 14.53 -7.43
CA GLY A 137 -6.42 13.51 -7.66
C GLY A 137 -6.94 13.51 -9.09
N LYS A 138 -7.22 12.34 -9.61
CA LYS A 138 -7.81 12.09 -10.92
C LYS A 138 -9.01 11.16 -10.79
N ALA A 139 -9.98 11.33 -11.66
CA ALA A 139 -11.07 10.37 -11.80
C ALA A 139 -10.61 9.12 -12.56
N TYR A 140 -11.27 8.00 -12.28
CA TYR A 140 -11.11 6.79 -13.10
C TYR A 140 -11.57 7.04 -14.54
N GLU A 141 -11.03 6.29 -15.47
CA GLU A 141 -11.34 6.26 -16.91
C GLU A 141 -11.09 7.60 -17.63
N GLN A 142 -10.64 8.62 -16.94
CA GLN A 142 -10.32 9.91 -17.54
C GLN A 142 -8.87 9.94 -18.00
N ARG A 143 -8.65 10.05 -19.32
CA ARG A 143 -7.32 10.27 -19.91
C ARG A 143 -6.86 11.71 -19.66
N PHE A 144 -5.64 11.89 -19.21
CA PHE A 144 -5.04 13.20 -18.93
C PHE A 144 -3.60 13.27 -19.39
N GLN A 145 -3.18 14.48 -19.78
CA GLN A 145 -1.82 14.74 -20.22
C GLN A 145 -0.92 15.03 -19.02
N LEU A 146 0.25 14.39 -19.00
CA LEU A 146 1.33 14.62 -18.03
C LEU A 146 2.37 15.59 -18.60
N ALA A 147 2.79 15.36 -19.85
CA ALA A 147 3.71 16.19 -20.62
C ALA A 147 3.39 16.06 -22.13
N PRO A 148 3.97 16.89 -23.01
CA PRO A 148 3.86 16.66 -24.45
C PRO A 148 4.30 15.24 -24.83
N GLY A 149 3.41 14.49 -25.46
CA GLY A 149 3.65 13.10 -25.86
C GLY A 149 3.51 12.06 -24.73
N ILE A 150 3.13 12.44 -23.52
CA ILE A 150 2.86 11.49 -22.42
C ILE A 150 1.49 11.74 -21.83
N GLU A 151 0.65 10.72 -21.89
CA GLU A 151 -0.70 10.71 -21.32
C GLU A 151 -0.90 9.49 -20.43
N ALA A 152 -1.78 9.62 -19.43
CA ALA A 152 -2.11 8.56 -18.51
C ALA A 152 -3.62 8.42 -18.31
N ARG A 153 -4.05 7.23 -17.86
CA ARG A 153 -5.39 6.94 -17.38
C ARG A 153 -5.32 5.96 -16.22
N PHE A 154 -6.15 6.16 -15.20
CA PHE A 154 -6.35 5.23 -14.11
C PHE A 154 -7.58 4.35 -14.39
N VAL A 155 -7.43 3.05 -14.26
CA VAL A 155 -8.49 2.05 -14.46
C VAL A 155 -8.69 1.31 -13.15
N ASP A 156 -9.93 1.21 -12.66
CA ASP A 156 -10.23 0.55 -11.38
C ASP A 156 -9.79 -0.92 -11.41
N VAL A 157 -8.99 -1.34 -10.45
CA VAL A 157 -8.43 -2.68 -10.37
C VAL A 157 -8.92 -3.48 -9.16
N GLY A 158 -9.82 -2.89 -8.36
CA GLY A 158 -10.63 -3.59 -7.35
C GLY A 158 -9.88 -4.20 -6.16
N HIS A 159 -8.67 -3.77 -5.84
CA HIS A 159 -7.87 -4.27 -4.73
C HIS A 159 -8.17 -3.53 -3.41
N LEU A 160 -8.20 -2.23 -3.48
CA LEU A 160 -8.50 -1.31 -2.38
C LEU A 160 -9.31 -0.14 -2.93
N LEU A 161 -10.06 0.56 -2.10
CA LEU A 161 -10.72 1.78 -2.52
C LEU A 161 -9.71 2.76 -3.13
N GLY A 162 -9.94 3.14 -4.37
CA GLY A 162 -9.03 4.01 -5.11
C GLY A 162 -7.95 3.30 -5.92
N SER A 163 -7.73 2.00 -5.75
CA SER A 163 -6.70 1.24 -6.48
C SER A 163 -6.90 1.29 -7.99
N ALA A 164 -5.82 1.43 -8.72
CA ALA A 164 -5.87 1.55 -10.17
C ALA A 164 -4.73 0.81 -10.87
N SER A 165 -5.06 0.17 -11.99
CA SER A 165 -4.10 -0.04 -13.05
C SER A 165 -3.80 1.28 -13.76
N ILE A 166 -2.56 1.48 -14.19
CA ILE A 166 -2.13 2.69 -14.88
C ILE A 166 -1.88 2.37 -16.35
N GLU A 167 -2.60 3.03 -17.24
CA GLU A 167 -2.31 3.04 -18.67
C GLU A 167 -1.50 4.29 -19.00
N LEU A 168 -0.42 4.10 -19.76
CA LEU A 168 0.47 5.17 -20.23
C LEU A 168 0.59 5.09 -21.74
N TRP A 169 0.39 6.20 -22.42
CA TRP A 169 0.69 6.37 -23.85
C TRP A 169 1.90 7.31 -23.95
N ILE A 170 2.99 6.79 -24.48
CA ILE A 170 4.26 7.51 -24.61
C ILE A 170 4.62 7.61 -26.09
N THR A 171 4.64 8.83 -26.61
CA THR A 171 4.97 9.14 -28.00
C THR A 171 6.39 9.64 -28.10
N GLU A 172 7.25 8.91 -28.81
CA GLU A 172 8.62 9.30 -29.15
C GLU A 172 8.76 9.32 -30.67
N GLY A 173 8.99 10.52 -31.23
CA GLY A 173 8.92 10.73 -32.68
C GLY A 173 7.50 10.51 -33.23
N GLU A 174 7.35 9.60 -34.19
CA GLU A 174 6.06 9.27 -34.80
C GLU A 174 5.39 8.05 -34.16
N THR A 175 6.01 7.43 -33.15
CA THR A 175 5.55 6.17 -32.57
C THR A 175 5.01 6.37 -31.17
N THR A 176 3.81 5.87 -30.91
CA THR A 176 3.21 5.79 -29.58
C THR A 176 3.30 4.36 -29.08
N THR A 177 3.84 4.17 -27.90
CA THR A 177 3.91 2.88 -27.18
C THR A 177 2.99 2.94 -25.97
N LYS A 178 2.15 1.93 -25.81
CA LYS A 178 1.23 1.80 -24.65
C LYS A 178 1.80 0.86 -23.61
N LEU A 179 2.06 1.39 -22.41
CA LEU A 179 2.44 0.63 -21.22
C LEU A 179 1.23 0.48 -20.30
N VAL A 180 1.12 -0.67 -19.64
CA VAL A 180 0.09 -0.93 -18.63
C VAL A 180 0.77 -1.48 -17.38
N PHE A 181 0.60 -0.78 -16.26
CA PHE A 181 1.00 -1.25 -14.93
C PHE A 181 -0.26 -1.72 -14.19
N SER A 182 -0.27 -2.96 -13.73
CA SER A 182 -1.45 -3.51 -13.06
C SER A 182 -1.78 -2.80 -11.75
N GLY A 183 -0.77 -2.31 -11.01
CA GLY A 183 -0.88 -2.16 -9.58
C GLY A 183 -1.17 -3.53 -8.95
N ASP A 184 -1.75 -3.54 -7.77
CA ASP A 184 -2.24 -4.75 -7.13
C ASP A 184 -3.63 -5.07 -7.67
N ILE A 185 -3.79 -6.28 -8.20
CA ILE A 185 -5.04 -6.72 -8.84
C ILE A 185 -5.98 -7.28 -7.78
N GLY A 186 -7.19 -6.75 -7.71
CA GLY A 186 -8.20 -7.16 -6.75
C GLY A 186 -8.76 -8.55 -6.98
N ASN A 187 -9.21 -9.16 -5.89
CA ASN A 187 -9.99 -10.39 -5.94
C ASN A 187 -11.45 -10.07 -6.35
N LEU A 188 -12.13 -11.00 -7.02
CA LEU A 188 -13.53 -10.81 -7.42
C LEU A 188 -14.49 -10.84 -6.23
N ASP A 189 -15.70 -10.30 -6.42
CA ASP A 189 -16.82 -10.34 -5.47
C ASP A 189 -16.40 -9.93 -4.04
N GLN A 190 -15.55 -8.91 -3.91
CA GLN A 190 -15.28 -8.27 -2.63
C GLN A 190 -16.39 -7.28 -2.32
N PRO A 191 -16.88 -7.19 -1.08
CA PRO A 191 -17.90 -6.21 -0.75
C PRO A 191 -17.33 -4.79 -0.82
N ILE A 192 -18.18 -3.82 -1.12
CA ILE A 192 -17.94 -2.37 -1.14
C ILE A 192 -17.24 -1.92 -2.43
N ILE A 193 -16.13 -2.53 -2.81
CA ILE A 193 -15.33 -2.13 -3.97
C ILE A 193 -15.72 -2.92 -5.22
N LYS A 194 -15.46 -2.34 -6.39
CA LYS A 194 -15.75 -2.99 -7.67
C LYS A 194 -14.80 -4.15 -7.93
N ASP A 195 -15.25 -5.06 -8.77
CA ASP A 195 -14.36 -6.03 -9.39
C ASP A 195 -13.35 -5.34 -10.33
N PRO A 196 -12.17 -5.95 -10.56
CA PRO A 196 -11.18 -5.43 -11.49
C PRO A 196 -11.78 -5.18 -12.88
N ALA A 197 -11.58 -3.98 -13.41
CA ALA A 197 -11.82 -3.70 -14.80
C ALA A 197 -10.65 -4.20 -15.66
N TYR A 198 -10.96 -4.65 -16.88
CA TYR A 198 -9.99 -5.31 -17.75
C TYR A 198 -9.58 -4.41 -18.93
N ILE A 199 -8.28 -4.21 -19.08
CA ILE A 199 -7.67 -3.42 -20.15
C ILE A 199 -7.51 -4.31 -21.39
N LYS A 200 -7.90 -3.80 -22.56
CA LYS A 200 -7.96 -4.58 -23.80
C LYS A 200 -6.69 -4.53 -24.64
N GLU A 201 -5.86 -3.51 -24.46
CA GLU A 201 -4.69 -3.28 -25.30
C GLU A 201 -3.49 -2.84 -24.45
N ALA A 202 -2.34 -3.41 -24.73
CA ALA A 202 -1.05 -2.98 -24.21
C ALA A 202 0.06 -3.43 -25.17
N ASP A 203 1.06 -2.57 -25.40
CA ASP A 203 2.31 -3.02 -26.01
C ASP A 203 3.18 -3.78 -25.00
N TYR A 204 3.20 -3.32 -23.77
CA TYR A 204 3.92 -3.93 -22.65
C TYR A 204 3.06 -3.89 -21.38
N ALA A 205 3.06 -4.99 -20.64
CA ALA A 205 2.37 -5.12 -19.36
C ALA A 205 3.38 -5.35 -18.23
N PHE A 206 3.16 -4.66 -17.11
CA PHE A 206 3.88 -4.80 -15.85
C PHE A 206 2.84 -5.24 -14.82
N MET A 207 2.97 -6.46 -14.27
CA MET A 207 1.91 -7.02 -13.47
C MET A 207 2.41 -7.67 -12.19
N GLU A 208 1.60 -7.55 -11.13
CA GLU A 208 1.81 -8.24 -9.88
C GLU A 208 1.72 -9.77 -10.02
N SER A 209 2.25 -10.47 -9.05
CA SER A 209 2.21 -11.93 -8.96
C SER A 209 2.12 -12.46 -7.55
N THR A 210 1.59 -11.69 -6.60
CA THR A 210 1.53 -12.03 -5.16
C THR A 210 1.03 -13.45 -4.89
N TYR A 211 0.05 -13.91 -5.64
CA TYR A 211 -0.50 -15.27 -5.58
C TYR A 211 -0.42 -16.00 -6.93
N GLY A 212 0.63 -15.75 -7.71
CA GLY A 212 0.83 -16.35 -9.03
C GLY A 212 1.01 -17.87 -9.04
N ASP A 213 1.28 -18.48 -7.89
CA ASP A 213 1.53 -19.91 -7.70
C ASP A 213 0.31 -20.69 -7.17
N ARG A 214 -0.74 -20.01 -6.69
CA ARG A 214 -1.85 -20.67 -5.99
C ARG A 214 -3.21 -20.03 -6.18
N SER A 215 -4.26 -20.83 -5.94
CA SER A 215 -5.67 -20.41 -5.86
C SER A 215 -6.09 -20.18 -4.42
N HIS A 216 -7.02 -19.25 -4.19
CA HIS A 216 -7.66 -19.05 -2.89
C HIS A 216 -8.71 -20.10 -2.56
N GLY A 217 -9.09 -20.93 -3.55
CA GLY A 217 -10.18 -21.89 -3.40
C GLY A 217 -11.57 -21.22 -3.40
N PRO A 218 -12.62 -21.99 -3.14
CA PRO A 218 -13.98 -21.47 -3.15
C PRO A 218 -14.21 -20.51 -1.96
N LYS A 219 -14.85 -19.37 -2.22
CA LYS A 219 -15.22 -18.42 -1.18
C LYS A 219 -16.33 -19.01 -0.29
N PRO A 220 -16.14 -19.02 1.04
CA PRO A 220 -17.21 -19.40 1.94
C PRO A 220 -18.29 -18.31 2.01
N ASP A 221 -19.47 -18.65 2.51
CA ASP A 221 -20.46 -17.66 2.93
C ASP A 221 -19.98 -16.97 4.23
N TYR A 222 -19.30 -15.84 4.07
CA TYR A 222 -18.70 -15.08 5.19
C TYR A 222 -19.73 -14.64 6.22
N VAL A 223 -20.94 -14.27 5.81
CA VAL A 223 -22.02 -13.87 6.72
C VAL A 223 -22.44 -15.06 7.59
N SER A 224 -22.62 -16.24 6.99
CA SER A 224 -22.96 -17.46 7.71
C SER A 224 -21.86 -17.90 8.68
N GLU A 225 -20.60 -17.94 8.21
CA GLU A 225 -19.47 -18.36 9.04
C GLU A 225 -19.24 -17.38 10.22
N LEU A 226 -19.27 -16.07 9.93
CA LEU A 226 -19.13 -15.06 10.99
C LEU A 226 -20.29 -15.14 11.98
N THR A 227 -21.53 -15.37 11.53
CA THR A 227 -22.69 -15.56 12.40
C THR A 227 -22.49 -16.73 13.36
N LYS A 228 -21.99 -17.88 12.88
CA LYS A 228 -21.70 -19.06 13.71
C LYS A 228 -20.65 -18.75 14.78
N ILE A 229 -19.59 -18.01 14.41
CA ILE A 229 -18.52 -17.62 15.33
C ILE A 229 -19.06 -16.67 16.40
N LEU A 230 -19.80 -15.63 16.00
CA LEU A 230 -20.42 -14.68 16.93
C LEU A 230 -21.37 -15.38 17.90
N GLN A 231 -22.28 -16.23 17.38
CA GLN A 231 -23.28 -16.94 18.20
C GLN A 231 -22.60 -17.76 19.28
N ARG A 232 -21.71 -18.70 18.91
CA ARG A 232 -21.10 -19.61 19.90
C ARG A 232 -20.19 -18.88 20.89
N THR A 233 -19.56 -17.77 20.48
CA THR A 233 -18.72 -17.00 21.40
C THR A 233 -19.56 -16.20 22.40
N PHE A 234 -20.65 -15.59 21.95
CA PHE A 234 -21.53 -14.83 22.82
C PHE A 234 -22.33 -15.73 23.76
N ASP A 235 -22.71 -16.93 23.30
CA ASP A 235 -23.35 -17.93 24.17
C ASP A 235 -22.44 -18.37 25.32
N ARG A 236 -21.11 -18.33 25.13
CA ARG A 236 -20.12 -18.56 26.19
C ARG A 236 -19.86 -17.32 27.05
N GLY A 237 -20.41 -16.15 26.70
CA GLY A 237 -20.17 -14.87 27.38
C GLY A 237 -18.83 -14.21 27.01
N GLY A 238 -18.21 -14.62 25.92
CA GLY A 238 -16.90 -14.13 25.46
C GLY A 238 -16.97 -12.98 24.45
N ASN A 239 -15.82 -12.40 24.17
CA ASN A 239 -15.62 -11.39 23.12
C ASN A 239 -15.08 -12.05 21.84
N VAL A 240 -15.45 -11.49 20.68
CA VAL A 240 -14.78 -11.77 19.42
C VAL A 240 -13.80 -10.62 19.12
N VAL A 241 -12.51 -10.92 19.13
CA VAL A 241 -11.43 -9.96 18.84
C VAL A 241 -10.92 -10.23 17.43
N ILE A 242 -10.95 -9.21 16.59
CA ILE A 242 -10.61 -9.31 15.17
C ILE A 242 -9.39 -8.42 14.86
N PRO A 243 -8.17 -9.00 14.81
CA PRO A 243 -7.02 -8.32 14.24
C PRO A 243 -7.30 -7.98 12.77
N SER A 244 -7.26 -6.72 12.39
CA SER A 244 -7.67 -6.28 11.06
C SER A 244 -6.79 -5.16 10.54
N PHE A 245 -6.51 -5.14 9.22
CA PHE A 245 -5.93 -3.96 8.60
C PHE A 245 -6.91 -2.79 8.71
N ALA A 246 -6.37 -1.61 8.97
CA ALA A 246 -7.17 -0.41 9.22
C ALA A 246 -7.97 0.03 7.98
N VAL A 247 -7.42 -0.21 6.78
CA VAL A 247 -8.02 0.14 5.49
C VAL A 247 -8.39 -1.13 4.73
N GLY A 248 -9.57 -1.16 4.15
CA GLY A 248 -10.14 -2.27 3.39
C GLY A 248 -10.78 -3.32 4.31
N ARG A 249 -9.98 -4.16 4.95
CA ARG A 249 -10.45 -5.32 5.73
C ARG A 249 -11.39 -4.94 6.88
N THR A 250 -11.11 -3.86 7.59
CA THR A 250 -12.00 -3.39 8.66
C THR A 250 -13.37 -3.03 8.09
N GLN A 251 -13.43 -2.33 6.98
CA GLN A 251 -14.67 -1.91 6.34
C GLN A 251 -15.48 -3.10 5.79
N GLU A 252 -14.82 -4.10 5.21
CA GLU A 252 -15.47 -5.35 4.79
C GLU A 252 -16.10 -6.10 5.98
N MET A 253 -15.40 -6.18 7.11
CA MET A 253 -15.95 -6.79 8.32
C MET A 253 -17.17 -6.03 8.86
N LEU A 254 -17.13 -4.69 8.79
CA LEU A 254 -18.30 -3.88 9.17
C LEU A 254 -19.49 -4.12 8.22
N TYR A 255 -19.24 -4.28 6.93
CA TYR A 255 -20.27 -4.62 5.94
C TYR A 255 -20.99 -5.93 6.30
N PHE A 256 -20.24 -7.00 6.58
CA PHE A 256 -20.83 -8.28 6.98
C PHE A 256 -21.54 -8.21 8.34
N ILE A 257 -20.97 -7.51 9.32
CA ILE A 257 -21.59 -7.36 10.64
C ILE A 257 -22.89 -6.55 10.57
N ARG A 258 -22.95 -5.50 9.71
CA ARG A 258 -24.17 -4.76 9.44
C ARG A 258 -25.28 -5.71 8.96
N GLU A 259 -24.99 -6.54 7.97
CA GLU A 259 -25.96 -7.50 7.43
C GLU A 259 -26.43 -8.51 8.49
N ILE A 260 -25.52 -9.04 9.30
CA ILE A 260 -25.84 -9.95 10.41
C ILE A 260 -26.79 -9.29 11.40
N LYS A 261 -26.55 -8.02 11.75
CA LYS A 261 -27.39 -7.27 12.70
C LYS A 261 -28.75 -6.91 12.10
N GLU A 262 -28.80 -6.44 10.86
CA GLU A 262 -30.04 -6.11 10.16
C GLU A 262 -30.97 -7.32 10.04
N LYS A 263 -30.41 -8.47 9.66
CA LYS A 263 -31.16 -9.73 9.53
C LYS A 263 -31.42 -10.42 10.87
N GLY A 264 -30.86 -9.93 11.98
CA GLY A 264 -31.00 -10.52 13.32
C GLY A 264 -30.53 -11.97 13.37
N LEU A 265 -29.40 -12.28 12.73
CA LEU A 265 -28.92 -13.67 12.57
C LEU A 265 -28.38 -14.25 13.89
N VAL A 266 -27.78 -13.44 14.76
CA VAL A 266 -27.29 -13.86 16.08
C VAL A 266 -28.46 -13.82 17.08
N LYS A 267 -28.87 -14.99 17.56
CA LYS A 267 -30.04 -15.13 18.41
C LYS A 267 -29.71 -14.88 19.87
N GLY A 268 -30.59 -14.20 20.60
CA GLY A 268 -30.40 -13.88 22.01
C GLY A 268 -29.42 -12.73 22.30
N HIS A 269 -28.66 -12.29 21.32
CA HIS A 269 -27.61 -11.25 21.46
C HIS A 269 -27.74 -10.10 20.45
N GLY A 270 -28.92 -9.81 19.90
CA GLY A 270 -29.12 -8.89 18.79
C GLY A 270 -28.53 -7.48 18.96
N ASN A 271 -28.40 -6.99 20.19
CA ASN A 271 -27.86 -5.67 20.52
C ASN A 271 -26.36 -5.68 20.88
N PHE A 272 -25.60 -6.72 20.50
CA PHE A 272 -24.17 -6.75 20.81
C PHE A 272 -23.42 -5.50 20.28
N PRO A 273 -22.53 -4.90 21.09
CA PRO A 273 -21.73 -3.76 20.65
C PRO A 273 -20.58 -4.23 19.75
N VAL A 274 -20.23 -3.35 18.80
CA VAL A 274 -19.09 -3.53 17.90
C VAL A 274 -18.17 -2.31 18.04
N TYR A 275 -16.90 -2.53 18.32
CA TYR A 275 -15.93 -1.47 18.52
C TYR A 275 -14.92 -1.44 17.38
N ILE A 276 -14.69 -0.25 16.81
CA ILE A 276 -13.49 0.06 16.05
C ILE A 276 -12.50 0.73 17.00
N ASP A 277 -11.46 0.01 17.40
CA ASP A 277 -10.42 0.53 18.28
C ASP A 277 -9.08 0.68 17.54
N SER A 278 -9.08 1.58 16.58
CA SER A 278 -7.93 1.99 15.79
C SER A 278 -8.21 3.38 15.22
N PRO A 279 -7.46 4.44 15.60
CA PRO A 279 -7.63 5.78 15.03
C PRO A 279 -7.56 5.79 13.51
N LEU A 280 -6.59 5.09 12.92
CA LEU A 280 -6.46 4.97 11.47
C LEU A 280 -7.68 4.30 10.82
N ALA A 281 -8.20 3.23 11.41
CA ALA A 281 -9.40 2.57 10.88
C ALA A 281 -10.66 3.44 10.97
N ILE A 282 -10.76 4.30 11.99
CA ILE A 282 -11.85 5.27 12.13
C ILE A 282 -11.77 6.31 11.02
N GLU A 283 -10.59 6.88 10.76
CA GLU A 283 -10.38 7.84 9.68
C GLU A 283 -10.63 7.19 8.31
N ALA A 284 -10.12 5.98 8.08
CA ALA A 284 -10.40 5.24 6.85
C ALA A 284 -11.90 4.99 6.64
N THR A 285 -12.62 4.56 7.69
CA THR A 285 -14.08 4.34 7.61
C THR A 285 -14.82 5.62 7.24
N ARG A 286 -14.34 6.78 7.71
CA ARG A 286 -14.90 8.08 7.29
C ARG A 286 -14.66 8.35 5.82
N ILE A 287 -13.45 8.10 5.30
CA ILE A 287 -13.14 8.26 3.87
C ILE A 287 -14.08 7.39 3.03
N PHE A 288 -14.28 6.12 3.39
CA PHE A 288 -15.22 5.24 2.70
C PHE A 288 -16.64 5.82 2.66
N LYS A 289 -17.11 6.47 3.73
CA LYS A 289 -18.44 7.08 3.76
C LYS A 289 -18.56 8.32 2.90
N ASP A 290 -17.50 9.11 2.83
CA ASP A 290 -17.47 10.39 2.12
C ASP A 290 -17.08 10.23 0.63
N THR A 291 -16.67 9.03 0.20
CA THR A 291 -16.28 8.71 -1.18
C THR A 291 -17.48 8.69 -2.11
N ASP A 292 -17.27 9.14 -3.36
CA ASP A 292 -18.26 9.11 -4.43
C ASP A 292 -18.82 7.68 -4.61
N PRO A 293 -20.17 7.50 -4.56
CA PRO A 293 -20.81 6.20 -4.76
C PRO A 293 -20.40 5.48 -6.06
N ASP A 294 -19.94 6.21 -7.07
CA ASP A 294 -19.45 5.63 -8.32
C ASP A 294 -18.14 4.82 -8.15
N CYS A 295 -17.47 4.93 -7.02
CA CYS A 295 -16.32 4.08 -6.67
C CYS A 295 -16.72 2.71 -6.10
N PHE A 296 -18.00 2.48 -5.77
CA PHE A 296 -18.48 1.28 -5.11
C PHE A 296 -19.10 0.27 -6.07
N ASP A 297 -19.19 -0.98 -5.61
CA ASP A 297 -19.89 -2.05 -6.31
C ASP A 297 -21.40 -1.79 -6.42
N ALA A 298 -22.09 -2.61 -7.22
CA ALA A 298 -23.53 -2.45 -7.45
C ALA A 298 -24.37 -2.66 -6.18
N ASP A 299 -23.97 -3.59 -5.32
CA ASP A 299 -24.73 -3.93 -4.11
C ASP A 299 -24.61 -2.82 -3.06
N THR A 300 -23.42 -2.27 -2.89
CA THR A 300 -23.18 -1.12 -2.01
C THR A 300 -23.94 0.12 -2.49
N ARG A 301 -23.93 0.41 -3.79
CA ARG A 301 -24.71 1.51 -4.35
C ARG A 301 -26.20 1.33 -4.13
N ALA A 302 -26.72 0.10 -4.32
CA ALA A 302 -28.13 -0.20 -4.05
C ALA A 302 -28.53 -0.03 -2.58
N LEU A 303 -27.61 -0.22 -1.62
CA LEU A 303 -27.82 0.10 -0.21
C LEU A 303 -27.90 1.61 0.00
N LEU A 304 -26.96 2.36 -0.56
CA LEU A 304 -26.91 3.82 -0.45
C LEU A 304 -28.17 4.48 -1.06
N GLU A 305 -28.65 4.01 -2.20
CA GLU A 305 -29.90 4.46 -2.82
C GLU A 305 -31.12 4.25 -1.91
N LYS A 306 -31.10 3.22 -1.07
CA LYS A 306 -32.14 2.96 -0.06
C LYS A 306 -31.93 3.75 1.22
N GLY A 307 -30.91 4.60 1.30
CA GLY A 307 -30.54 5.35 2.50
C GLY A 307 -29.90 4.50 3.59
N ILE A 308 -29.38 3.32 3.25
CA ILE A 308 -28.70 2.41 4.18
C ILE A 308 -27.20 2.64 4.07
N ASP A 309 -26.56 3.00 5.19
CA ASP A 309 -25.11 3.09 5.26
C ASP A 309 -24.50 1.67 5.25
N PRO A 310 -23.60 1.33 4.30
CA PRO A 310 -23.12 -0.03 4.13
C PRO A 310 -22.20 -0.52 5.27
N ILE A 311 -21.59 0.38 6.04
CA ILE A 311 -20.58 0.08 7.06
C ILE A 311 -20.87 0.70 8.42
N THR A 312 -22.02 1.39 8.57
CA THR A 312 -22.46 1.97 9.85
C THR A 312 -23.82 1.39 10.25
N PHE A 313 -23.98 1.06 11.51
CA PHE A 313 -25.20 0.44 12.03
C PHE A 313 -25.37 0.73 13.52
N PRO A 314 -26.58 0.56 14.09
CA PRO A 314 -26.82 0.72 15.52
C PRO A 314 -25.94 -0.22 16.36
N GLY A 315 -25.25 0.33 17.39
CA GLY A 315 -24.33 -0.40 18.25
C GLY A 315 -22.88 -0.41 17.77
N LEU A 316 -22.55 0.18 16.62
CA LEU A 316 -21.18 0.49 16.24
C LEU A 316 -20.65 1.65 17.10
N ARG A 317 -19.49 1.45 17.67
CA ARG A 317 -18.79 2.41 18.54
C ARG A 317 -17.36 2.59 18.10
N VAL A 318 -16.85 3.81 18.17
CA VAL A 318 -15.47 4.16 17.88
C VAL A 318 -14.79 4.64 19.15
N THR A 319 -13.50 4.36 19.29
CA THR A 319 -12.69 4.79 20.43
C THR A 319 -11.46 5.51 19.95
N VAL A 320 -11.33 6.77 20.35
CA VAL A 320 -10.23 7.64 19.92
C VAL A 320 -9.12 7.65 20.97
N THR A 321 -9.49 7.79 22.26
CA THR A 321 -8.52 7.91 23.36
C THR A 321 -8.06 6.55 23.89
N SER A 322 -6.89 6.54 24.55
CA SER A 322 -6.36 5.35 25.21
C SER A 322 -7.23 4.91 26.40
N ASP A 323 -7.92 5.84 27.06
CA ASP A 323 -8.77 5.53 28.19
C ASP A 323 -10.07 4.84 27.71
N GLU A 324 -10.68 5.33 26.63
CA GLU A 324 -11.82 4.62 25.99
C GLU A 324 -11.43 3.20 25.56
N SER A 325 -10.25 3.02 24.97
CA SER A 325 -9.72 1.70 24.59
C SER A 325 -9.58 0.76 25.79
N ARG A 326 -9.08 1.26 26.93
CA ARG A 326 -8.97 0.46 28.17
C ARG A 326 -10.33 0.02 28.70
N MET A 327 -11.35 0.89 28.60
CA MET A 327 -12.70 0.59 29.08
C MET A 327 -13.35 -0.57 28.31
N ILE A 328 -12.99 -0.79 27.03
CA ILE A 328 -13.48 -1.94 26.26
C ILE A 328 -13.13 -3.26 26.96
N ASN A 329 -11.88 -3.37 27.45
CA ASN A 329 -11.40 -4.61 28.11
C ASN A 329 -11.93 -4.77 29.55
N ALA A 330 -12.33 -3.68 30.20
CA ALA A 330 -12.94 -3.72 31.53
C ALA A 330 -14.41 -4.13 31.50
N ASP A 331 -15.12 -3.84 30.42
CA ASP A 331 -16.53 -4.18 30.25
C ASP A 331 -16.70 -5.68 29.92
N ARG A 332 -17.58 -6.38 30.67
CA ARG A 332 -17.84 -7.82 30.56
C ARG A 332 -18.92 -8.18 29.56
N VAL A 333 -19.64 -7.22 29.01
CA VAL A 333 -20.66 -7.49 27.98
C VAL A 333 -19.99 -8.08 26.74
N PRO A 334 -20.46 -9.23 26.21
CA PRO A 334 -19.96 -9.80 24.96
C PRO A 334 -20.02 -8.80 23.81
N LYS A 335 -18.93 -8.68 23.05
CA LYS A 335 -18.76 -7.68 22.02
C LYS A 335 -17.84 -8.13 20.90
N VAL A 336 -17.88 -7.43 19.78
CA VAL A 336 -16.88 -7.51 18.72
C VAL A 336 -15.88 -6.36 18.87
N ILE A 337 -14.59 -6.64 18.74
CA ILE A 337 -13.51 -5.67 18.80
C ILE A 337 -12.69 -5.78 17.51
N LEU A 338 -12.78 -4.78 16.64
CA LEU A 338 -11.97 -4.62 15.45
C LEU A 338 -10.80 -3.68 15.78
N SER A 339 -9.57 -4.14 15.64
CA SER A 339 -8.39 -3.33 15.99
C SER A 339 -7.18 -3.64 15.10
N ALA A 340 -6.46 -2.63 14.70
CA ALA A 340 -5.20 -2.77 13.96
C ALA A 340 -4.02 -3.05 14.95
N SER A 341 -3.00 -3.80 14.51
CA SER A 341 -2.67 -4.28 13.17
C SER A 341 -3.24 -5.68 12.90
N GLY A 342 -3.43 -5.99 11.61
CA GLY A 342 -3.97 -7.28 11.18
C GLY A 342 -3.07 -8.48 11.48
N MET A 343 -1.75 -8.30 11.64
CA MET A 343 -0.77 -9.35 11.98
C MET A 343 -0.35 -9.34 13.45
N CYS A 344 -1.00 -8.53 14.29
CA CYS A 344 -0.79 -8.44 15.74
C CYS A 344 0.57 -7.89 16.20
N GLU A 345 1.38 -7.28 15.32
CA GLU A 345 2.73 -6.82 15.65
C GLU A 345 2.74 -5.48 16.41
N ALA A 346 1.79 -4.61 16.14
CA ALA A 346 1.72 -3.26 16.71
C ALA A 346 0.29 -2.86 17.07
N GLY A 347 0.13 -1.69 17.66
CA GLY A 347 -1.17 -1.07 17.90
C GLY A 347 -1.95 -1.62 19.10
N ARG A 348 -3.19 -1.17 19.19
CA ARG A 348 -4.09 -1.47 20.31
C ARG A 348 -4.53 -2.92 20.37
N ILE A 349 -4.50 -3.62 19.23
CA ILE A 349 -4.80 -5.06 19.15
C ILE A 349 -3.98 -5.88 20.18
N ARG A 350 -2.72 -5.53 20.41
CA ARG A 350 -1.87 -6.24 21.37
C ARG A 350 -2.40 -6.15 22.81
N HIS A 351 -3.02 -5.03 23.17
CA HIS A 351 -3.69 -4.88 24.46
C HIS A 351 -4.96 -5.75 24.53
N HIS A 352 -5.77 -5.77 23.46
CA HIS A 352 -6.94 -6.65 23.41
C HIS A 352 -6.56 -8.11 23.47
N LEU A 353 -5.51 -8.53 22.78
CA LEU A 353 -4.98 -9.90 22.86
C LEU A 353 -4.54 -10.24 24.29
N LYS A 354 -3.79 -9.34 24.97
CA LYS A 354 -3.38 -9.54 26.36
C LYS A 354 -4.57 -9.80 27.31
N HIS A 355 -5.71 -9.14 27.07
CA HIS A 355 -6.89 -9.26 27.93
C HIS A 355 -7.85 -10.38 27.53
N ASN A 356 -7.75 -10.93 26.32
CA ASN A 356 -8.71 -11.91 25.81
C ASN A 356 -8.11 -13.29 25.50
N LEU A 357 -6.81 -13.43 25.22
CA LEU A 357 -6.17 -14.71 24.86
C LEU A 357 -6.27 -15.78 25.96
N TRP A 358 -6.17 -15.41 27.23
CA TRP A 358 -6.23 -16.34 28.36
C TRP A 358 -7.65 -16.71 28.77
N ARG A 359 -8.67 -16.16 28.13
CA ARG A 359 -10.08 -16.34 28.43
C ARG A 359 -10.70 -17.38 27.49
N PRO A 360 -11.04 -18.60 27.94
CA PRO A 360 -11.56 -19.67 27.08
C PRO A 360 -12.92 -19.36 26.45
N GLU A 361 -13.68 -18.43 27.03
CA GLU A 361 -14.94 -17.96 26.46
C GLU A 361 -14.75 -17.06 25.24
N CYS A 362 -13.58 -16.43 25.06
CA CYS A 362 -13.30 -15.50 23.96
C CYS A 362 -12.86 -16.21 22.68
N THR A 363 -13.00 -15.53 21.55
CA THR A 363 -12.51 -15.96 20.24
C THR A 363 -11.64 -14.87 19.63
N ILE A 364 -10.47 -15.25 19.12
CA ILE A 364 -9.63 -14.41 18.26
C ILE A 364 -9.89 -14.86 16.83
N LEU A 365 -10.38 -13.94 15.99
CA LEU A 365 -10.77 -14.24 14.61
C LEU A 365 -9.82 -13.54 13.63
N PHE A 366 -8.97 -14.31 12.97
CA PHE A 366 -8.08 -13.81 11.91
C PHE A 366 -8.84 -13.71 10.59
N VAL A 367 -8.74 -12.54 9.96
CA VAL A 367 -9.47 -12.19 8.73
C VAL A 367 -8.53 -11.80 7.58
N GLY A 368 -7.28 -12.21 7.65
CA GLY A 368 -6.26 -11.93 6.64
C GLY A 368 -5.06 -12.84 6.78
N TYR A 369 -4.15 -12.71 5.82
CA TYR A 369 -2.88 -13.43 5.83
C TYR A 369 -2.04 -13.06 7.06
N GLN A 370 -1.32 -14.06 7.59
CA GLN A 370 -0.41 -13.90 8.71
C GLN A 370 1.00 -14.28 8.25
N ALA A 371 1.88 -13.29 8.11
CA ALA A 371 3.24 -13.51 7.62
C ALA A 371 4.09 -14.29 8.63
N VAL A 372 5.03 -15.07 8.12
CA VAL A 372 5.98 -15.84 8.93
C VAL A 372 6.75 -14.91 9.87
N GLY A 373 6.85 -15.30 11.13
CA GLY A 373 7.54 -14.54 12.19
C GLY A 373 6.69 -13.47 12.86
N THR A 374 5.41 -13.31 12.50
CA THR A 374 4.47 -12.42 13.20
C THR A 374 3.78 -13.13 14.38
N LEU A 375 3.28 -12.34 15.33
CA LEU A 375 2.52 -12.87 16.45
C LEU A 375 1.23 -13.58 15.99
N GLY A 376 0.54 -13.01 14.98
CA GLY A 376 -0.66 -13.63 14.42
C GLY A 376 -0.36 -15.00 13.82
N ARG A 377 0.76 -15.15 13.11
CA ARG A 377 1.21 -16.43 12.58
C ARG A 377 1.55 -17.44 13.68
N THR A 378 2.29 -16.99 14.69
CA THR A 378 2.64 -17.81 15.87
C THR A 378 1.41 -18.36 16.58
N LEU A 379 0.35 -17.54 16.70
CA LEU A 379 -0.93 -17.98 17.28
C LEU A 379 -1.61 -19.02 16.39
N LEU A 380 -1.70 -18.79 15.07
CA LEU A 380 -2.33 -19.74 14.14
C LEU A 380 -1.57 -21.07 14.04
N GLU A 381 -0.26 -21.09 14.29
CA GLU A 381 0.55 -22.31 14.36
C GLU A 381 0.38 -23.10 15.67
N GLY A 382 -0.50 -22.62 16.58
CA GLY A 382 -0.89 -23.36 17.77
C GLY A 382 -0.04 -23.08 19.01
N ALA A 383 0.59 -21.90 19.10
CA ALA A 383 1.29 -21.51 20.31
C ALA A 383 0.35 -21.54 21.53
N THR A 384 0.76 -22.22 22.57
CA THR A 384 0.01 -22.31 23.85
C THR A 384 0.30 -21.16 24.81
N THR A 385 1.39 -20.42 24.56
CA THR A 385 1.81 -19.24 25.33
C THR A 385 2.52 -18.26 24.42
N VAL A 386 2.20 -16.98 24.55
CA VAL A 386 2.85 -15.90 23.82
C VAL A 386 3.30 -14.79 24.76
N LYS A 387 4.29 -14.00 24.35
CA LYS A 387 4.79 -12.90 25.18
C LYS A 387 4.23 -11.56 24.70
N LEU A 388 3.44 -10.88 25.53
CA LEU A 388 2.88 -9.55 25.26
C LEU A 388 3.34 -8.56 26.34
N PHE A 389 3.96 -7.46 25.90
CA PHE A 389 4.51 -6.42 26.81
C PHE A 389 5.44 -6.97 27.89
N GLY A 390 6.18 -8.03 27.58
CA GLY A 390 7.10 -8.66 28.51
C GLY A 390 6.50 -9.75 29.41
N GLU A 391 5.17 -9.91 29.40
CA GLU A 391 4.44 -10.90 30.21
C GLU A 391 4.09 -12.15 29.37
N PRO A 392 4.26 -13.36 29.90
CA PRO A 392 3.73 -14.58 29.25
C PRO A 392 2.22 -14.62 29.41
N ILE A 393 1.52 -14.85 28.31
CA ILE A 393 0.05 -14.97 28.26
C ILE A 393 -0.29 -16.35 27.71
N GLU A 394 -1.05 -17.13 28.45
CA GLU A 394 -1.58 -18.41 27.99
C GLU A 394 -2.61 -18.20 26.88
N VAL A 395 -2.65 -19.09 25.91
CA VAL A 395 -3.61 -19.08 24.80
C VAL A 395 -4.68 -20.13 25.11
N GLN A 396 -5.79 -19.67 25.69
CA GLN A 396 -6.97 -20.48 26.02
C GLN A 396 -8.18 -20.12 25.16
N ALA A 397 -8.18 -18.90 24.56
CA ALA A 397 -9.22 -18.45 23.67
C ALA A 397 -9.28 -19.32 22.41
N GLU A 398 -10.48 -19.47 21.85
CA GLU A 398 -10.66 -20.09 20.53
C GLU A 398 -9.95 -19.25 19.45
N LEU A 399 -9.13 -19.90 18.63
CA LEU A 399 -8.49 -19.27 17.48
C LEU A 399 -9.21 -19.69 16.20
N CYS A 400 -9.75 -18.75 15.46
CA CYS A 400 -10.46 -18.97 14.19
C CYS A 400 -9.84 -18.17 13.06
N GLN A 401 -10.00 -18.65 11.85
CA GLN A 401 -9.62 -17.93 10.64
C GLN A 401 -10.77 -17.97 9.61
N LEU A 402 -11.12 -16.82 9.04
CA LEU A 402 -11.91 -16.76 7.82
C LEU A 402 -10.94 -16.82 6.63
N THR A 403 -10.99 -17.94 5.90
CA THR A 403 -10.12 -18.17 4.74
C THR A 403 -10.68 -17.51 3.48
N GLY A 404 -9.82 -17.29 2.47
CA GLY A 404 -10.23 -16.73 1.18
C GLY A 404 -10.46 -15.21 1.18
N MET A 405 -10.25 -14.52 2.29
CA MET A 405 -10.35 -13.06 2.38
C MET A 405 -9.02 -12.41 1.99
N SER A 406 -8.60 -12.53 0.73
CA SER A 406 -7.44 -11.80 0.20
C SER A 406 -7.90 -10.58 -0.60
N GLY A 407 -7.19 -9.45 -0.45
CA GLY A 407 -7.37 -8.28 -1.32
C GLY A 407 -6.85 -8.52 -2.74
N HIS A 408 -5.81 -9.36 -2.88
CA HIS A 408 -5.21 -9.68 -4.19
C HIS A 408 -5.96 -10.79 -4.92
N ALA A 409 -5.92 -10.72 -6.23
CA ALA A 409 -6.31 -11.82 -7.09
C ALA A 409 -5.43 -13.06 -6.83
N ASP A 410 -6.03 -14.24 -6.95
CA ASP A 410 -5.29 -15.48 -7.03
C ASP A 410 -4.75 -15.74 -8.46
N ARG A 411 -4.07 -16.88 -8.66
CA ARG A 411 -3.50 -17.25 -9.96
C ARG A 411 -4.55 -17.16 -11.09
N GLU A 412 -5.75 -17.63 -10.87
CA GLU A 412 -6.82 -17.60 -11.86
C GLU A 412 -7.29 -16.17 -12.17
N GLY A 413 -7.33 -15.30 -11.17
CA GLY A 413 -7.62 -13.87 -11.31
C GLY A 413 -6.54 -13.12 -12.08
N LEU A 414 -5.27 -13.36 -11.73
CA LEU A 414 -4.10 -12.82 -12.44
C LEU A 414 -4.08 -13.25 -13.91
N LEU A 415 -4.33 -14.54 -14.18
CA LEU A 415 -4.42 -15.07 -15.53
C LEU A 415 -5.61 -14.48 -16.30
N ARG A 416 -6.75 -14.25 -15.64
CA ARG A 416 -7.90 -13.57 -16.25
C ARG A 416 -7.56 -12.15 -16.67
N TRP A 417 -6.82 -11.42 -15.81
CA TRP A 417 -6.39 -10.06 -16.11
C TRP A 417 -5.47 -10.01 -17.34
N VAL A 418 -4.42 -10.83 -17.39
CA VAL A 418 -3.46 -10.79 -18.51
C VAL A 418 -4.06 -11.36 -19.82
N ASN A 419 -4.99 -12.30 -19.72
CA ASN A 419 -5.71 -12.84 -20.91
C ASN A 419 -6.84 -11.92 -21.38
N SER A 420 -7.10 -10.80 -20.71
CA SER A 420 -8.09 -9.82 -21.18
C SER A 420 -7.60 -8.95 -22.34
N PHE A 421 -6.30 -8.90 -22.59
CA PHE A 421 -5.74 -8.21 -23.76
C PHE A 421 -6.16 -8.93 -25.04
N GLU A 422 -6.74 -8.20 -25.99
CA GLU A 422 -7.18 -8.74 -27.31
C GLU A 422 -6.00 -9.26 -28.12
N GLN A 423 -4.85 -8.61 -27.98
CA GLN A 423 -3.57 -9.07 -28.51
C GLN A 423 -2.57 -9.17 -27.35
N LYS A 424 -1.81 -10.26 -27.33
CA LYS A 424 -0.78 -10.43 -26.31
C LYS A 424 0.22 -9.28 -26.37
N PRO A 425 0.56 -8.67 -25.22
CA PRO A 425 1.64 -7.70 -25.16
C PRO A 425 2.95 -8.26 -25.70
N LYS A 426 3.78 -7.41 -26.29
CA LYS A 426 5.12 -7.79 -26.79
C LYS A 426 5.96 -8.41 -25.69
N ARG A 427 5.75 -7.98 -24.45
CA ARG A 427 6.34 -8.58 -23.24
C ARG A 427 5.49 -8.28 -22.01
N VAL A 428 5.46 -9.26 -21.11
CA VAL A 428 4.91 -9.12 -19.76
C VAL A 428 6.07 -9.14 -18.77
N PHE A 429 6.21 -8.08 -17.99
CA PHE A 429 7.13 -8.01 -16.86
C PHE A 429 6.36 -8.38 -15.59
N VAL A 430 6.78 -9.48 -14.96
CA VAL A 430 6.19 -9.97 -13.72
C VAL A 430 6.97 -9.35 -12.57
N MET A 431 6.26 -8.85 -11.58
CA MET A 431 6.82 -8.17 -10.40
C MET A 431 5.89 -8.34 -9.21
N HIS A 432 6.26 -7.82 -8.05
CA HIS A 432 5.43 -7.83 -6.84
C HIS A 432 4.97 -9.24 -6.45
N GLY A 433 5.94 -10.11 -6.21
CA GLY A 433 5.76 -11.49 -5.80
C GLY A 433 7.00 -12.05 -5.12
N GLU A 434 6.83 -13.08 -4.30
CA GLU A 434 7.97 -13.80 -3.74
C GLU A 434 8.78 -14.48 -4.87
N ASP A 435 10.07 -14.65 -4.66
CA ASP A 435 11.04 -15.15 -5.64
C ASP A 435 10.56 -16.40 -6.42
N GLU A 436 10.15 -17.45 -5.70
CA GLU A 436 9.68 -18.69 -6.31
C GLU A 436 8.31 -18.50 -7.00
N THR A 437 7.48 -17.60 -6.49
CA THR A 437 6.15 -17.29 -7.05
C THR A 437 6.26 -16.56 -8.38
N GLU A 438 7.16 -15.57 -8.49
CA GLU A 438 7.41 -14.85 -9.75
C GLU A 438 7.93 -15.80 -10.82
N ASP A 439 8.93 -16.63 -10.50
CA ASP A 439 9.50 -17.61 -11.44
C ASP A 439 8.44 -18.62 -11.91
N HIS A 440 7.61 -19.13 -11.01
CA HIS A 440 6.51 -20.04 -11.36
C HIS A 440 5.48 -19.36 -12.26
N PHE A 441 5.12 -18.09 -11.96
CA PHE A 441 4.14 -17.36 -12.76
C PHE A 441 4.66 -17.01 -14.15
N VAL A 442 5.94 -16.64 -14.28
CA VAL A 442 6.61 -16.48 -15.59
C VAL A 442 6.56 -17.76 -16.40
N GLN A 443 6.80 -18.92 -15.79
CA GLN A 443 6.67 -20.22 -16.47
C GLN A 443 5.22 -20.43 -16.95
N THR A 444 4.23 -20.19 -16.07
CA THR A 444 2.79 -20.32 -16.41
C THR A 444 2.40 -19.44 -17.58
N LEU A 445 2.84 -18.18 -17.61
CA LEU A 445 2.60 -17.26 -18.72
C LEU A 445 3.26 -17.72 -20.02
N THR A 446 4.49 -18.23 -19.93
CA THR A 446 5.24 -18.74 -21.07
C THR A 446 4.56 -19.96 -21.69
N GLU A 447 4.06 -20.89 -20.88
CA GLU A 447 3.27 -22.04 -21.31
C GLU A 447 1.97 -21.63 -22.04
N GLN A 448 1.38 -20.48 -21.65
CA GLN A 448 0.24 -19.87 -22.34
C GLN A 448 0.66 -19.06 -23.58
N GLY A 449 1.94 -19.02 -23.93
CA GLY A 449 2.48 -18.35 -25.13
C GLY A 449 2.65 -16.84 -24.98
N PHE A 450 2.79 -16.33 -23.76
CA PHE A 450 3.26 -14.96 -23.52
C PHE A 450 4.79 -14.92 -23.54
N THR A 451 5.35 -13.78 -23.93
CA THR A 451 6.77 -13.47 -23.71
C THR A 451 6.86 -12.80 -22.35
N ALA A 452 7.21 -13.55 -21.30
CA ALA A 452 7.25 -13.05 -19.92
C ALA A 452 8.66 -13.11 -19.34
N CYS A 453 8.95 -12.23 -18.38
CA CYS A 453 10.15 -12.30 -17.53
C CYS A 453 9.90 -11.60 -16.19
N ALA A 454 10.64 -11.99 -15.15
CA ALA A 454 10.68 -11.35 -13.85
C ALA A 454 12.06 -10.67 -13.69
N PRO A 455 12.14 -9.34 -13.77
CA PRO A 455 13.40 -8.62 -13.60
C PRO A 455 13.80 -8.54 -12.13
N TYR A 456 15.10 -8.63 -11.82
CA TYR A 456 15.60 -8.31 -10.49
C TYR A 456 15.75 -6.81 -10.26
N ASN A 457 15.84 -6.38 -9.00
CA ASN A 457 16.10 -5.00 -8.63
C ASN A 457 17.38 -4.48 -9.31
N GLY A 458 17.31 -3.28 -9.90
CA GLY A 458 18.39 -2.69 -10.70
C GLY A 458 18.40 -3.08 -12.17
N ALA A 459 17.50 -3.96 -12.62
CA ALA A 459 17.39 -4.28 -14.04
C ALA A 459 16.98 -3.05 -14.86
N GLN A 460 17.60 -2.88 -16.04
CA GLN A 460 17.30 -1.81 -16.98
C GLN A 460 16.92 -2.37 -18.34
N TRP A 461 15.85 -1.86 -18.90
CA TRP A 461 15.34 -2.28 -20.19
C TRP A 461 15.11 -1.09 -21.12
N ALA A 462 15.60 -1.19 -22.36
CA ALA A 462 15.17 -0.32 -23.44
C ALA A 462 13.89 -0.88 -24.05
N ILE A 463 12.83 -0.08 -24.10
CA ILE A 463 11.52 -0.46 -24.63
C ILE A 463 11.14 0.48 -25.76
N GLY A 464 10.61 -0.06 -26.85
CA GLY A 464 10.15 0.70 -27.99
C GLY A 464 9.17 -0.10 -28.85
N ALA A 465 8.79 0.48 -29.99
CA ALA A 465 7.85 -0.14 -30.91
C ALA A 465 8.32 -1.50 -31.44
N GLU A 466 9.61 -1.68 -31.61
CA GLU A 466 10.26 -2.85 -32.20
C GLU A 466 10.46 -4.00 -31.20
N GLY A 467 10.38 -3.71 -29.90
CA GLY A 467 10.58 -4.70 -28.85
C GLY A 467 11.21 -4.16 -27.58
N ALA A 468 11.57 -5.07 -26.69
CA ALA A 468 12.24 -4.78 -25.42
C ALA A 468 13.62 -5.45 -25.40
N VAL A 469 14.65 -4.71 -25.02
CA VAL A 469 16.04 -5.19 -24.90
C VAL A 469 16.53 -4.96 -23.48
N CYS A 470 17.04 -5.99 -22.82
CA CYS A 470 17.69 -5.86 -21.53
C CYS A 470 19.04 -5.14 -21.73
N LEU A 471 19.21 -3.99 -21.11
CA LEU A 471 20.42 -3.20 -21.11
C LEU A 471 21.36 -3.61 -19.98
N GLN A 472 20.77 -3.95 -18.84
CA GLN A 472 21.46 -4.38 -17.63
C GLN A 472 20.58 -5.36 -16.89
N GLU A 473 21.12 -6.49 -16.53
CA GLU A 473 20.46 -7.42 -15.63
C GLU A 473 20.48 -6.85 -14.21
N GLY A 474 19.38 -7.03 -13.47
CA GLY A 474 19.33 -6.71 -12.06
C GLY A 474 20.14 -7.70 -11.21
N MET A 475 20.32 -7.36 -9.95
CA MET A 475 21.07 -8.19 -9.02
C MET A 475 20.24 -8.52 -7.79
N ARG A 476 20.41 -9.75 -7.29
CA ARG A 476 19.96 -10.14 -5.96
C ARG A 476 20.95 -9.60 -4.93
N VAL A 477 20.65 -8.48 -4.31
CA VAL A 477 21.45 -7.96 -3.19
C VAL A 477 20.75 -8.39 -1.90
N ARG A 478 21.33 -9.38 -1.20
CA ARG A 478 20.82 -9.77 0.12
C ARG A 478 21.05 -8.64 1.11
N ILE A 479 20.02 -8.35 1.90
CA ILE A 479 20.15 -7.42 3.02
C ILE A 479 21.18 -8.02 4.00
N GLU A 480 22.38 -7.44 4.02
CA GLU A 480 23.28 -7.64 5.13
C GLU A 480 22.71 -6.84 6.31
N HIS A 481 22.41 -7.51 7.41
CA HIS A 481 22.04 -6.85 8.67
C HIS A 481 23.24 -6.04 9.21
N LYS A 482 23.61 -4.98 8.49
CA LYS A 482 24.46 -3.93 9.04
C LYS A 482 23.65 -3.26 10.13
N ALA A 483 24.15 -3.31 11.35
CA ALA A 483 23.65 -2.48 12.42
C ALA A 483 23.48 -1.06 11.82
N ASN A 484 22.24 -0.54 11.81
CA ASN A 484 21.85 0.73 11.20
C ASN A 484 22.95 1.79 11.37
N GLU A 485 23.81 1.96 10.37
CA GLU A 485 24.57 3.19 10.20
C GLU A 485 23.55 4.22 9.69
N GLY A 486 22.97 4.94 10.65
CA GLY A 486 22.10 6.07 10.35
C GLY A 486 22.85 6.98 9.37
N GLN A 487 22.25 7.27 8.23
CA GLN A 487 22.78 8.31 7.34
C GLN A 487 23.01 9.55 8.18
N SER A 488 24.24 10.03 8.27
CA SER A 488 24.54 11.19 9.10
C SER A 488 23.69 12.37 8.59
N ARG A 489 23.14 13.17 9.50
CA ARG A 489 22.35 14.38 9.20
C ARG A 489 23.06 15.28 8.18
N ALA A 490 24.39 15.34 8.25
CA ALA A 490 25.24 16.08 7.30
C ALA A 490 25.14 15.51 5.86
N ALA A 491 25.15 14.20 5.68
CA ALA A 491 25.02 13.57 4.38
C ALA A 491 23.64 13.82 3.75
N SER A 492 22.56 13.75 4.56
CA SER A 492 21.20 14.05 4.10
C SER A 492 21.03 15.52 3.66
N VAL A 493 21.58 16.48 4.41
CA VAL A 493 21.52 17.90 4.07
C VAL A 493 22.32 18.21 2.80
N PHE A 494 23.50 17.62 2.66
CA PHE A 494 24.33 17.77 1.45
C PHE A 494 23.64 17.18 0.22
N GLN A 495 23.03 16.00 0.32
CA GLN A 495 22.26 15.42 -0.80
C GLN A 495 21.07 16.30 -1.21
N ARG A 496 20.37 16.92 -0.25
CA ARG A 496 19.31 17.90 -0.56
C ARG A 496 19.84 19.10 -1.33
N LEU A 497 21.03 19.60 -0.98
CA LEU A 497 21.68 20.70 -1.69
C LEU A 497 22.05 20.28 -3.13
N VAL A 498 22.64 19.10 -3.32
CA VAL A 498 22.97 18.55 -4.65
C VAL A 498 21.70 18.38 -5.49
N SER A 499 20.62 17.84 -4.90
CA SER A 499 19.32 17.69 -5.57
C SER A 499 18.75 19.04 -6.04
N ALA A 500 18.84 20.08 -5.19
CA ALA A 500 18.40 21.43 -5.56
C ALA A 500 19.22 22.00 -6.73
N GLY A 501 20.55 21.77 -6.76
CA GLY A 501 21.44 22.17 -7.86
C GLY A 501 21.08 21.49 -9.17
N LYS A 502 20.87 20.17 -9.15
CA LYS A 502 20.46 19.41 -10.35
C LYS A 502 19.09 19.85 -10.88
N ARG A 503 18.13 20.13 -9.97
CA ARG A 503 16.84 20.71 -10.36
C ARG A 503 17.01 22.07 -11.03
N LEU A 504 17.91 22.93 -10.52
CA LEU A 504 18.19 24.22 -11.11
C LEU A 504 18.70 24.09 -12.54
N LEU A 505 19.59 23.14 -12.82
CA LEU A 505 20.09 22.86 -14.19
C LEU A 505 18.93 22.49 -15.13
N ARG A 506 18.01 21.61 -14.70
CA ARG A 506 16.82 21.28 -15.52
C ARG A 506 15.91 22.47 -15.76
N VAL A 507 15.71 23.34 -14.76
CA VAL A 507 14.94 24.59 -14.95
C VAL A 507 15.61 25.50 -15.98
N ILE A 508 16.95 25.54 -16.02
CA ILE A 508 17.68 26.28 -17.02
C ILE A 508 17.42 25.69 -18.42
N GLU A 509 17.54 24.37 -18.58
CA GLU A 509 17.28 23.66 -19.83
C GLU A 509 15.84 23.89 -20.34
N HIS A 510 14.85 23.83 -19.48
CA HIS A 510 13.44 24.08 -19.83
C HIS A 510 13.15 25.54 -20.24
N ASN A 511 14.06 26.48 -19.93
CA ASN A 511 13.93 27.86 -20.33
C ASN A 511 14.77 28.19 -21.56
N GLU A 512 15.35 27.21 -22.24
CA GLU A 512 16.04 27.40 -23.52
C GLU A 512 15.06 28.00 -24.56
N GLY A 513 15.46 29.10 -25.19
CA GLY A 513 14.60 29.87 -26.11
C GLY A 513 13.63 30.86 -25.44
N GLY A 514 13.69 31.03 -24.13
CA GLY A 514 12.95 32.05 -23.40
C GLY A 514 13.35 33.47 -23.73
N ALA A 515 12.54 34.46 -23.29
CA ALA A 515 12.85 35.88 -23.57
C ALA A 515 14.18 36.32 -22.93
N ASN A 516 15.08 36.93 -23.72
CA ASN A 516 16.43 37.32 -23.28
C ASN A 516 16.44 38.11 -21.95
N LYS A 517 15.44 38.96 -21.71
CA LYS A 517 15.35 39.77 -20.49
C LYS A 517 15.10 38.90 -19.27
N ASP A 518 14.28 37.87 -19.40
CA ASP A 518 13.93 36.96 -18.29
C ASP A 518 15.09 36.00 -18.03
N LEU A 519 15.74 35.52 -19.07
CA LEU A 519 16.96 34.71 -18.97
C LEU A 519 18.11 35.44 -18.29
N ALA A 520 18.34 36.73 -18.65
CA ALA A 520 19.36 37.58 -18.02
C ALA A 520 19.08 37.75 -16.52
N ARG A 521 17.83 38.07 -16.16
CA ARG A 521 17.42 38.21 -14.75
C ARG A 521 17.59 36.91 -13.97
N PHE A 522 17.28 35.76 -14.57
CA PHE A 522 17.45 34.45 -13.96
C PHE A 522 18.94 34.13 -13.74
N ALA A 523 19.79 34.41 -14.72
CA ALA A 523 21.25 34.28 -14.61
C ALA A 523 21.82 35.14 -13.47
N ASP A 524 21.38 36.39 -13.33
CA ASP A 524 21.81 37.30 -12.25
C ASP A 524 21.42 36.74 -10.87
N GLN A 525 20.24 36.12 -10.73
CA GLN A 525 19.81 35.51 -9.49
C GLN A 525 20.66 34.28 -9.10
N ILE A 526 21.03 33.46 -10.09
CA ILE A 526 21.91 32.30 -9.87
C ILE A 526 23.29 32.78 -9.45
N ASN A 527 23.88 33.77 -10.17
CA ASN A 527 25.19 34.33 -9.85
C ASN A 527 25.21 34.90 -8.42
N ALA A 528 24.21 35.70 -8.08
CA ALA A 528 24.11 36.26 -6.71
C ALA A 528 23.99 35.15 -5.62
N LEU A 529 23.36 34.01 -5.91
CA LEU A 529 23.33 32.88 -5.02
C LEU A 529 24.71 32.22 -4.90
N CYS A 530 25.42 32.03 -6.00
CA CYS A 530 26.77 31.48 -6.04
C CYS A 530 27.73 32.37 -5.25
N ASP A 531 27.75 33.67 -5.52
CA ASP A 531 28.62 34.65 -4.83
C ASP A 531 28.41 34.68 -3.32
N LYS A 532 27.17 34.44 -2.89
CA LYS A 532 26.81 34.38 -1.44
C LYS A 532 27.40 33.16 -0.75
N TRP A 533 27.52 32.03 -1.44
CA TRP A 533 27.87 30.74 -0.85
C TRP A 533 29.24 30.19 -1.29
N ASP A 534 29.88 30.80 -2.31
CA ASP A 534 31.25 30.48 -2.68
C ASP A 534 32.22 31.02 -1.61
N ARG A 535 32.76 30.12 -0.79
CA ARG A 535 33.64 30.46 0.35
C ARG A 535 35.05 30.00 0.09
#